data_85c82b590a68e547febbb337ebba464f
#
_entry.id   85c82b590a68e547febbb337ebba464f
#
_cell.length_a   1.000
_cell.length_b   1.000
_cell.length_c   1.000
_cell.angle_alpha   90.00
_cell.angle_beta   90.00
_cell.angle_gamma   90.00
#
_symmetry.space_group_name_H-M   'P 1'
#
loop_
_entity.id
_entity.type
_entity.pdbx_description
1 polymer ?
#
loop_
_entity_poly.entity_id
_entity_poly.type
_entity_poly.pdbx_seq_one_letter_code
_entity_poly.pdbx_strand_id
1 'polypeptide(L)'
;DRQYTEDSRFYRHLLYGVTGFAMWFLRVKMHVTGMEKIPVDVKPLFVGNHLSNYDPLIEWQVFKKWDVAFISKPENFKIPIFGRIIRRCCFMPIDRSDPGKALSTIKTATEILQKGDMAVGVYPEGTRNRQGGLLPFHTGVFRIAQKAHAPIVVMAIHGTENIYRNVLRRRSDVYIDVVDVIPADEVKAMKKNEISDRVRLVLEK
;
A
#
# COMPACT_ATOMS: atom_id res chain seq x y z
N ASP A 1 -7.53 -21.00 6.58
CA ASP A 1 -7.18 -19.67 6.03
C ASP A 1 -5.75 -19.68 5.53
N ARG A 2 -5.56 -20.06 4.25
CA ARG A 2 -4.23 -20.17 3.66
C ARG A 2 -3.72 -18.78 3.22
N GLN A 3 -2.51 -18.40 3.64
CA GLN A 3 -1.78 -17.26 3.10
C GLN A 3 -1.06 -17.69 1.81
N TYR A 4 -1.19 -16.89 0.75
CA TYR A 4 -0.52 -17.12 -0.53
C TYR A 4 0.68 -16.17 -0.65
N THR A 5 1.78 -16.70 -1.19
CA THR A 5 2.99 -15.95 -1.55
C THR A 5 3.26 -15.98 -3.05
N GLU A 6 2.37 -16.65 -3.79
CA GLU A 6 2.39 -16.73 -5.25
C GLU A 6 1.11 -16.11 -5.78
N ASP A 7 1.27 -15.15 -6.68
CA ASP A 7 0.18 -14.38 -7.25
C ASP A 7 -0.63 -15.20 -8.27
N SER A 8 -1.94 -15.01 -8.25
CA SER A 8 -2.80 -15.55 -9.28
C SER A 8 -3.12 -14.47 -10.31
N ARG A 9 -2.52 -14.57 -11.49
CA ARG A 9 -2.75 -13.64 -12.60
C ARG A 9 -4.23 -13.48 -12.93
N PHE A 10 -5.02 -14.54 -12.87
CA PHE A 10 -6.48 -14.47 -13.08
C PHE A 10 -7.15 -13.54 -12.07
N TYR A 11 -6.93 -13.76 -10.77
CA TYR A 11 -7.55 -12.94 -9.72
C TYR A 11 -7.02 -11.50 -9.73
N ARG A 12 -5.75 -11.32 -10.08
CA ARG A 12 -5.15 -9.98 -10.23
C ARG A 12 -5.80 -9.20 -11.35
N HIS A 13 -5.94 -9.77 -12.54
CA HIS A 13 -6.64 -9.11 -13.66
C HIS A 13 -8.12 -8.86 -13.35
N LEU A 14 -8.79 -9.81 -12.69
CA LEU A 14 -10.16 -9.62 -12.24
C LEU A 14 -10.26 -8.41 -11.29
N LEU A 15 -9.36 -8.31 -10.31
CA LEU A 15 -9.34 -7.19 -9.37
C LEU A 15 -9.00 -5.86 -10.07
N TYR A 16 -8.08 -5.85 -11.04
CA TYR A 16 -7.82 -4.66 -11.85
C TYR A 16 -9.05 -4.24 -12.65
N GLY A 17 -9.77 -5.17 -13.25
CA GLY A 17 -11.01 -4.89 -13.98
C GLY A 17 -12.09 -4.30 -13.09
N VAL A 18 -12.37 -4.95 -11.96
CA VAL A 18 -13.40 -4.53 -11.00
C VAL A 18 -13.07 -3.16 -10.40
N THR A 19 -11.84 -2.96 -9.95
CA THR A 19 -11.43 -1.67 -9.36
C THR A 19 -11.37 -0.56 -10.40
N GLY A 20 -10.92 -0.84 -11.62
CA GLY A 20 -10.92 0.11 -12.73
C GLY A 20 -12.33 0.54 -13.11
N PHE A 21 -13.26 -0.41 -13.21
CA PHE A 21 -14.68 -0.12 -13.45
C PHE A 21 -15.28 0.72 -12.31
N ALA A 22 -14.98 0.37 -11.07
CA ALA A 22 -15.45 1.14 -9.91
C ALA A 22 -14.94 2.59 -9.93
N MET A 23 -13.66 2.82 -10.26
CA MET A 23 -13.10 4.18 -10.36
C MET A 23 -13.74 4.97 -11.51
N TRP A 24 -13.99 4.33 -12.66
CA TRP A 24 -14.70 4.94 -13.77
C TRP A 24 -16.14 5.29 -13.38
N PHE A 25 -16.88 4.37 -12.78
CA PHE A 25 -18.26 4.59 -12.33
C PHE A 25 -18.37 5.71 -11.29
N LEU A 26 -17.42 5.77 -10.35
CA LEU A 26 -17.31 6.81 -9.33
C LEU A 26 -16.75 8.13 -9.89
N ARG A 27 -16.44 8.17 -11.19
CA ARG A 27 -15.88 9.35 -11.86
C ARG A 27 -14.63 9.90 -11.17
N VAL A 28 -13.76 8.98 -10.73
CA VAL A 28 -12.48 9.35 -10.12
C VAL A 28 -11.50 9.74 -11.21
N LYS A 29 -10.94 10.94 -11.11
CA LYS A 29 -9.81 11.39 -11.93
C LYS A 29 -8.56 11.37 -11.11
N MET A 30 -7.60 10.54 -11.51
CA MET A 30 -6.32 10.40 -10.83
C MET A 30 -5.29 11.34 -11.47
N HIS A 31 -4.61 12.10 -10.62
CA HIS A 31 -3.48 12.97 -10.96
C HIS A 31 -2.25 12.37 -10.27
N VAL A 32 -1.27 11.94 -11.06
CA VAL A 32 -0.12 11.22 -10.52
C VAL A 32 1.15 11.94 -10.93
N THR A 33 2.03 12.20 -9.95
CA THR A 33 3.34 12.83 -10.17
C THR A 33 4.46 12.01 -9.55
N GLY A 34 5.71 12.22 -10.00
CA GLY A 34 6.89 11.59 -9.43
C GLY A 34 7.08 10.11 -9.78
N MET A 35 6.31 9.55 -10.72
CA MET A 35 6.42 8.14 -11.13
C MET A 35 7.80 7.80 -11.70
N GLU A 36 8.47 8.76 -12.29
CA GLU A 36 9.83 8.63 -12.84
C GLU A 36 10.91 8.38 -11.77
N LYS A 37 10.62 8.69 -10.51
CA LYS A 37 11.51 8.44 -9.38
C LYS A 37 11.54 6.96 -8.97
N ILE A 38 10.47 6.21 -9.29
CA ILE A 38 10.33 4.83 -8.85
C ILE A 38 11.26 3.92 -9.65
N PRO A 39 12.14 3.15 -9.01
CA PRO A 39 12.99 2.22 -9.72
C PRO A 39 12.16 1.15 -10.44
N VAL A 40 12.50 0.86 -11.69
CA VAL A 40 11.73 -0.06 -12.56
C VAL A 40 12.19 -1.52 -12.43
N ASP A 41 13.45 -1.72 -12.05
CA ASP A 41 14.10 -3.04 -12.05
C ASP A 41 13.98 -3.79 -10.72
N VAL A 42 13.42 -3.13 -9.69
CA VAL A 42 13.25 -3.71 -8.37
C VAL A 42 11.84 -3.45 -7.86
N LYS A 43 11.37 -4.33 -6.98
CA LYS A 43 10.06 -4.19 -6.33
C LYS A 43 10.23 -3.46 -5.00
N PRO A 44 9.66 -2.26 -4.83
CA PRO A 44 9.81 -1.47 -3.60
C PRO A 44 8.80 -1.85 -2.52
N LEU A 45 9.04 -1.37 -1.30
CA LEU A 45 8.03 -1.18 -0.29
C LEU A 45 7.37 0.20 -0.54
N PHE A 46 6.11 0.20 -0.95
CA PHE A 46 5.30 1.42 -1.04
C PHE A 46 4.79 1.81 0.35
N VAL A 47 4.97 3.07 0.71
CA VAL A 47 4.58 3.62 2.01
C VAL A 47 3.82 4.91 1.79
N GLY A 48 2.58 5.00 2.28
CA GLY A 48 1.74 6.19 2.13
C GLY A 48 0.95 6.54 3.38
N ASN A 49 0.36 7.74 3.40
CA ASN A 49 -0.66 8.14 4.36
C ASN A 49 -1.99 7.44 4.05
N HIS A 50 -2.88 7.33 5.05
CA HIS A 50 -4.13 6.58 4.91
C HIS A 50 -5.36 7.43 5.27
N LEU A 51 -6.12 7.85 4.26
CA LEU A 51 -7.28 8.73 4.38
C LEU A 51 -8.62 7.98 4.25
N SER A 52 -8.69 7.01 3.33
CA SER A 52 -9.94 6.35 3.01
C SER A 52 -9.80 4.87 2.64
N ASN A 53 -10.94 4.17 2.50
CA ASN A 53 -10.95 2.80 1.99
C ASN A 53 -10.60 2.73 0.49
N TYR A 54 -10.62 3.87 -0.20
CA TYR A 54 -10.31 3.94 -1.62
C TYR A 54 -8.80 4.02 -1.89
N ASP A 55 -7.98 4.41 -0.89
CA ASP A 55 -6.53 4.55 -1.07
C ASP A 55 -5.89 3.29 -1.69
N PRO A 56 -6.05 2.09 -1.11
CA PRO A 56 -5.42 0.90 -1.67
C PRO A 56 -5.97 0.52 -3.05
N LEU A 57 -7.22 0.91 -3.37
CA LEU A 57 -7.81 0.63 -4.69
C LEU A 57 -7.25 1.57 -5.76
N ILE A 58 -7.03 2.83 -5.39
CA ILE A 58 -6.41 3.83 -6.27
C ILE A 58 -4.94 3.45 -6.51
N GLU A 59 -4.19 3.20 -5.46
CA GLU A 59 -2.79 2.77 -5.56
C GLU A 59 -2.64 1.47 -6.35
N TRP A 60 -3.54 0.51 -6.17
CA TRP A 60 -3.62 -0.70 -6.96
C TRP A 60 -3.73 -0.42 -8.46
N GLN A 61 -4.49 0.58 -8.85
CA GLN A 61 -4.65 0.98 -10.25
C GLN A 61 -3.41 1.73 -10.77
N VAL A 62 -2.84 2.63 -9.97
CA VAL A 62 -1.70 3.47 -10.36
C VAL A 62 -0.42 2.63 -10.48
N PHE A 63 -0.17 1.76 -9.51
CA PHE A 63 1.08 1.01 -9.43
C PHE A 63 0.98 -0.42 -10.01
N LYS A 64 0.12 -0.64 -11.02
CA LYS A 64 -0.06 -1.96 -11.69
C LYS A 64 1.25 -2.61 -12.13
N LYS A 65 2.22 -1.81 -12.60
CA LYS A 65 3.53 -2.27 -13.09
C LYS A 65 4.32 -3.02 -12.02
N TRP A 66 4.07 -2.73 -10.75
CA TRP A 66 4.81 -3.34 -9.65
C TRP A 66 4.07 -4.50 -8.98
N ASP A 67 2.86 -4.85 -9.44
CA ASP A 67 2.06 -5.96 -8.89
C ASP A 67 1.94 -5.91 -7.36
N VAL A 68 1.49 -4.78 -6.80
CA VAL A 68 1.49 -4.52 -5.36
C VAL A 68 0.64 -5.54 -4.58
N ALA A 69 1.14 -6.02 -3.45
CA ALA A 69 0.41 -6.78 -2.44
C ALA A 69 0.27 -5.95 -1.16
N PHE A 70 -0.96 -5.71 -0.69
CA PHE A 70 -1.18 -4.85 0.47
C PHE A 70 -1.26 -5.60 1.79
N ILE A 71 -0.70 -4.99 2.84
CA ILE A 71 -1.00 -5.37 4.22
C ILE A 71 -2.34 -4.73 4.60
N SER A 72 -3.30 -5.54 5.02
CA SER A 72 -4.69 -5.11 5.21
C SER A 72 -5.29 -5.65 6.51
N LYS A 73 -6.44 -5.10 6.93
CA LYS A 73 -7.15 -5.55 8.15
C LYS A 73 -7.70 -6.96 7.98
N PRO A 74 -7.70 -7.81 9.03
CA PRO A 74 -8.25 -9.16 8.97
C PRO A 74 -9.71 -9.22 8.52
N GLU A 75 -10.53 -8.19 8.84
CA GLU A 75 -11.93 -8.12 8.49
C GLU A 75 -12.15 -8.11 6.97
N ASN A 76 -11.26 -7.50 6.20
CA ASN A 76 -11.36 -7.44 4.74
C ASN A 76 -11.32 -8.84 4.10
N PHE A 77 -10.63 -9.77 4.74
CA PHE A 77 -10.51 -11.16 4.29
C PHE A 77 -11.75 -12.02 4.62
N LYS A 78 -12.66 -11.51 5.45
CA LYS A 78 -13.94 -12.16 5.79
C LYS A 78 -15.06 -11.75 4.84
N ILE A 79 -14.87 -10.71 4.03
CA ILE A 79 -15.87 -10.25 3.06
C ILE A 79 -16.04 -11.33 1.98
N PRO A 80 -17.28 -11.85 1.77
CA PRO A 80 -17.54 -12.86 0.75
C PRO A 80 -17.02 -12.43 -0.63
N ILE A 81 -16.47 -13.36 -1.39
CA ILE A 81 -15.87 -13.16 -2.73
C ILE A 81 -14.62 -12.25 -2.68
N PHE A 82 -14.74 -11.02 -2.19
CA PHE A 82 -13.64 -10.06 -2.11
C PHE A 82 -12.46 -10.59 -1.31
N GLY A 83 -12.71 -11.14 -0.11
CA GLY A 83 -11.66 -11.72 0.74
C GLY A 83 -10.91 -12.86 0.04
N ARG A 84 -11.60 -13.68 -0.77
CA ARG A 84 -10.97 -14.73 -1.58
C ARG A 84 -10.09 -14.14 -2.68
N ILE A 85 -10.56 -13.10 -3.35
CA ILE A 85 -9.82 -12.45 -4.44
C ILE A 85 -8.52 -11.82 -3.91
N ILE A 86 -8.60 -11.02 -2.84
CA ILE A 86 -7.41 -10.34 -2.29
C ILE A 86 -6.38 -11.32 -1.72
N ARG A 87 -6.81 -12.46 -1.13
CA ARG A 87 -5.90 -13.54 -0.73
C ARG A 87 -5.12 -14.09 -1.91
N ARG A 88 -5.78 -14.31 -3.04
CA ARG A 88 -5.17 -14.81 -4.28
C ARG A 88 -4.29 -13.79 -4.98
N CYS A 89 -4.39 -12.51 -4.62
CA CYS A 89 -3.49 -11.43 -4.99
C CYS A 89 -2.39 -11.19 -3.93
N CYS A 90 -2.14 -12.16 -3.06
CA CYS A 90 -1.12 -12.13 -1.99
C CYS A 90 -1.27 -11.01 -0.96
N PHE A 91 -2.47 -10.43 -0.80
CA PHE A 91 -2.70 -9.51 0.31
C PHE A 91 -2.56 -10.23 1.64
N MET A 92 -2.07 -9.54 2.65
CA MET A 92 -1.70 -10.11 3.93
C MET A 92 -2.51 -9.49 5.08
N PRO A 93 -3.20 -10.30 5.90
CA PRO A 93 -3.89 -9.77 7.09
C PRO A 93 -2.86 -9.43 8.17
N ILE A 94 -3.00 -8.26 8.80
CA ILE A 94 -2.21 -7.90 9.98
C ILE A 94 -3.12 -7.73 11.19
N ASP A 95 -2.95 -8.62 12.16
CA ASP A 95 -3.60 -8.52 13.47
C ASP A 95 -2.65 -7.80 14.43
N ARG A 96 -2.98 -6.56 14.77
CA ARG A 96 -2.15 -5.72 15.67
C ARG A 96 -2.36 -6.02 17.14
N SER A 97 -3.45 -6.69 17.47
CA SER A 97 -3.72 -7.14 18.85
C SER A 97 -2.88 -8.37 19.23
N ASP A 98 -2.33 -9.07 18.24
CA ASP A 98 -1.49 -10.24 18.39
C ASP A 98 -0.09 -10.00 17.81
N PRO A 99 0.92 -9.68 18.64
CA PRO A 99 2.29 -9.43 18.17
C PRO A 99 2.90 -10.58 17.38
N GLY A 100 2.55 -11.83 17.72
CA GLY A 100 3.05 -13.01 17.00
C GLY A 100 2.51 -13.08 15.57
N LYS A 101 1.20 -12.85 15.39
CA LYS A 101 0.59 -12.79 14.06
C LYS A 101 1.09 -11.60 13.25
N ALA A 102 1.26 -10.44 13.88
CA ALA A 102 1.84 -9.27 13.23
C ALA A 102 3.26 -9.56 12.73
N LEU A 103 4.08 -10.22 13.53
CA LEU A 103 5.44 -10.62 13.12
C LEU A 103 5.42 -11.62 11.96
N SER A 104 4.50 -12.58 11.97
CA SER A 104 4.31 -13.53 10.86
C SER A 104 3.94 -12.80 9.55
N THR A 105 3.07 -11.80 9.61
CA THR A 105 2.71 -10.97 8.45
C THR A 105 3.92 -10.21 7.92
N ILE A 106 4.73 -9.60 8.79
CA ILE A 106 5.97 -8.91 8.40
C ILE A 106 6.94 -9.89 7.72
N LYS A 107 7.06 -11.12 8.23
CA LYS A 107 7.90 -12.16 7.62
C LYS A 107 7.40 -12.51 6.22
N THR A 108 6.12 -12.78 6.06
CA THR A 108 5.53 -13.08 4.74
C THR A 108 5.71 -11.93 3.74
N ALA A 109 5.49 -10.69 4.18
CA ALA A 109 5.71 -9.50 3.35
C ALA A 109 7.18 -9.37 2.91
N THR A 110 8.12 -9.68 3.82
CA THR A 110 9.55 -9.72 3.50
C THR A 110 9.85 -10.79 2.44
N GLU A 111 9.31 -11.99 2.59
CA GLU A 111 9.51 -13.10 1.63
C GLU A 111 8.96 -12.76 0.24
N ILE A 112 7.79 -12.12 0.16
CA ILE A 112 7.20 -11.66 -1.10
C ILE A 112 8.13 -10.64 -1.78
N LEU A 113 8.62 -9.68 -1.02
CA LEU A 113 9.48 -8.62 -1.55
C LEU A 113 10.86 -9.17 -1.98
N GLN A 114 11.41 -10.12 -1.24
CA GLN A 114 12.66 -10.80 -1.58
C GLN A 114 12.59 -11.64 -2.86
N LYS A 115 11.42 -12.24 -3.17
CA LYS A 115 11.22 -12.96 -4.43
C LYS A 115 11.32 -12.05 -5.65
N GLY A 116 11.05 -10.75 -5.49
CA GLY A 116 11.15 -9.75 -6.55
C GLY A 116 10.01 -9.76 -7.58
N ASP A 117 8.99 -10.58 -7.40
CA ASP A 117 7.86 -10.67 -8.33
C ASP A 117 6.80 -9.58 -8.07
N MET A 118 6.64 -9.18 -6.81
CA MET A 118 5.63 -8.23 -6.36
C MET A 118 6.21 -7.19 -5.41
N ALA A 119 5.69 -5.97 -5.49
CA ALA A 119 5.88 -4.94 -4.47
C ALA A 119 4.95 -5.16 -3.27
N VAL A 120 5.26 -4.56 -2.14
CA VAL A 120 4.40 -4.55 -0.95
C VAL A 120 3.95 -3.14 -0.65
N GLY A 121 2.66 -2.95 -0.38
CA GLY A 121 2.07 -1.68 0.03
C GLY A 121 1.68 -1.68 1.51
N VAL A 122 2.06 -0.63 2.23
CA VAL A 122 1.74 -0.47 3.66
C VAL A 122 1.34 0.96 4.00
N TYR A 123 0.46 1.09 4.98
CA TYR A 123 0.13 2.35 5.62
C TYR A 123 0.65 2.30 7.06
N PRO A 124 1.75 2.99 7.38
CA PRO A 124 2.39 2.87 8.70
C PRO A 124 1.53 3.40 9.85
N GLU A 125 0.59 4.30 9.57
CA GLU A 125 -0.43 4.77 10.53
C GLU A 125 -1.32 3.63 11.04
N GLY A 126 -1.48 2.63 10.21
CA GLY A 126 -2.24 1.46 10.56
C GLY A 126 -3.74 1.64 10.62
N THR A 127 -4.24 2.84 10.59
CA THR A 127 -5.68 3.16 10.51
C THR A 127 -5.86 4.42 9.68
N ARG A 128 -7.08 4.65 9.21
CA ARG A 128 -7.41 5.85 8.43
C ARG A 128 -7.44 7.07 9.33
N ASN A 129 -6.75 8.11 8.91
CA ASN A 129 -6.80 9.41 9.56
C ASN A 129 -7.86 10.30 8.88
N ARG A 130 -8.84 10.74 9.65
CA ARG A 130 -9.91 11.63 9.18
C ARG A 130 -9.83 13.03 9.79
N GLN A 131 -8.84 13.26 10.65
CA GLN A 131 -8.72 14.51 11.43
C GLN A 131 -7.66 15.46 10.86
N GLY A 132 -6.94 15.02 9.82
CA GLY A 132 -5.80 15.76 9.26
C GLY A 132 -4.48 15.49 9.98
N GLY A 133 -3.36 15.79 9.32
CA GLY A 133 -2.02 15.45 9.79
C GLY A 133 -1.70 13.97 9.64
N LEU A 134 -0.71 13.46 10.35
CA LEU A 134 -0.31 12.05 10.36
C LEU A 134 -0.46 11.46 11.75
N LEU A 135 -1.00 10.26 11.84
CA LEU A 135 -1.03 9.48 13.07
C LEU A 135 0.37 8.91 13.40
N PRO A 136 0.61 8.48 14.65
CA PRO A 136 1.85 7.78 15.00
C PRO A 136 2.09 6.54 14.12
N PHE A 137 3.33 6.34 13.66
CA PHE A 137 3.69 5.24 12.80
C PHE A 137 4.05 3.97 13.57
N HIS A 138 3.57 2.84 13.08
CA HIS A 138 4.02 1.52 13.49
C HIS A 138 5.35 1.19 12.80
N THR A 139 6.48 1.55 13.41
CA THR A 139 7.82 1.45 12.81
C THR A 139 8.25 0.04 12.42
N GLY A 140 7.56 -0.99 12.92
CA GLY A 140 7.83 -2.39 12.60
C GLY A 140 7.69 -2.74 11.10
N VAL A 141 6.87 -2.00 10.36
CA VAL A 141 6.65 -2.24 8.93
C VAL A 141 7.89 -1.93 8.08
N PHE A 142 8.73 -1.00 8.50
CA PHE A 142 9.95 -0.66 7.77
C PHE A 142 10.99 -1.78 7.76
N ARG A 143 10.90 -2.72 8.73
CA ARG A 143 11.73 -3.93 8.73
C ARG A 143 11.52 -4.81 7.50
N ILE A 144 10.38 -4.69 6.82
CA ILE A 144 10.10 -5.43 5.57
C ILE A 144 11.16 -5.04 4.54
N ALA A 145 11.31 -3.76 4.24
CA ALA A 145 12.28 -3.26 3.27
C ALA A 145 13.73 -3.52 3.73
N GLN A 146 14.04 -3.30 5.02
CA GLN A 146 15.38 -3.58 5.57
C GLN A 146 15.80 -5.03 5.37
N LYS A 147 14.92 -5.99 5.72
CA LYS A 147 15.21 -7.41 5.59
C LYS A 147 15.17 -7.91 4.13
N ALA A 148 14.34 -7.31 3.31
CA ALA A 148 14.27 -7.65 1.89
C ALA A 148 15.37 -6.97 1.07
N HIS A 149 16.14 -6.04 1.64
CA HIS A 149 17.09 -5.20 0.90
C HIS A 149 16.43 -4.51 -0.29
N ALA A 150 15.28 -3.87 -0.02
CA ALA A 150 14.45 -3.23 -1.01
C ALA A 150 14.36 -1.71 -0.76
N PRO A 151 14.19 -0.89 -1.81
CA PRO A 151 13.95 0.53 -1.64
C PRO A 151 12.56 0.79 -1.04
N ILE A 152 12.41 1.95 -0.40
CA ILE A 152 11.11 2.45 0.07
C ILE A 152 10.69 3.58 -0.85
N VAL A 153 9.49 3.49 -1.41
CA VAL A 153 8.84 4.55 -2.17
C VAL A 153 7.80 5.21 -1.28
N VAL A 154 7.99 6.48 -0.99
CA VAL A 154 7.07 7.28 -0.16
C VAL A 154 6.11 8.03 -1.07
N MET A 155 4.82 7.88 -0.83
CA MET A 155 3.76 8.51 -1.61
C MET A 155 2.77 9.25 -0.71
N ALA A 156 2.40 10.45 -1.12
CA ALA A 156 1.30 11.20 -0.52
C ALA A 156 0.03 11.00 -1.36
N ILE A 157 -1.10 10.73 -0.69
CA ILE A 157 -2.40 10.61 -1.34
C ILE A 157 -3.37 11.62 -0.76
N HIS A 158 -4.15 12.30 -1.64
CA HIS A 158 -5.15 13.30 -1.26
C HIS A 158 -6.41 13.16 -2.11
N GLY A 159 -7.56 13.57 -1.56
CA GLY A 159 -8.83 13.64 -2.27
C GLY A 159 -9.64 12.36 -2.23
N THR A 160 -9.08 11.24 -1.80
CA THR A 160 -9.80 9.96 -1.72
C THR A 160 -10.92 9.97 -0.69
N GLU A 161 -10.81 10.75 0.37
CA GLU A 161 -11.81 10.97 1.41
C GLU A 161 -13.08 11.63 0.85
N ASN A 162 -12.98 12.32 -0.29
CA ASN A 162 -14.09 13.00 -0.94
C ASN A 162 -14.90 12.09 -1.87
N ILE A 163 -14.36 10.94 -2.29
CA ILE A 163 -15.03 10.01 -3.23
C ILE A 163 -16.41 9.62 -2.70
N TYR A 164 -16.50 9.26 -1.42
CA TYR A 164 -17.77 8.86 -0.81
C TYR A 164 -18.81 10.00 -0.86
N ARG A 165 -18.40 11.26 -0.64
CA ARG A 165 -19.30 12.44 -0.67
C ARG A 165 -19.74 12.79 -2.08
N ASN A 166 -18.93 12.47 -3.09
CA ASN A 166 -19.14 12.84 -4.47
C ASN A 166 -19.88 11.76 -5.29
N VAL A 167 -20.14 10.59 -4.69
CA VAL A 167 -20.85 9.50 -5.37
C VAL A 167 -22.14 10.02 -6.00
N LEU A 168 -22.33 9.75 -7.29
CA LEU A 168 -23.47 10.13 -8.13
C LEU A 168 -23.64 11.64 -8.43
N ARG A 169 -22.93 12.55 -7.77
CA ARG A 169 -23.14 13.99 -7.94
C ARG A 169 -22.01 14.75 -8.62
N ARG A 170 -20.76 14.44 -8.28
CA ARG A 170 -19.57 15.17 -8.73
C ARG A 170 -18.46 14.21 -9.15
N ARG A 171 -17.50 14.72 -9.91
CA ARG A 171 -16.21 14.07 -10.12
C ARG A 171 -15.37 14.24 -8.87
N SER A 172 -14.56 13.22 -8.55
CA SER A 172 -13.54 13.29 -7.50
C SER A 172 -12.17 13.34 -8.14
N ASP A 173 -11.45 14.41 -7.90
CA ASP A 173 -10.04 14.53 -8.25
C ASP A 173 -9.21 13.96 -7.10
N VAL A 174 -8.35 12.99 -7.40
CA VAL A 174 -7.45 12.32 -6.47
C VAL A 174 -6.03 12.54 -6.92
N TYR A 175 -5.16 12.91 -6.00
CA TYR A 175 -3.76 13.20 -6.24
C TYR A 175 -2.90 12.15 -5.56
N ILE A 176 -1.92 11.63 -6.28
CA ILE A 176 -0.90 10.71 -5.77
C ILE A 176 0.45 11.27 -6.18
N ASP A 177 1.24 11.62 -5.20
CA ASP A 177 2.55 12.20 -5.42
C ASP A 177 3.62 11.27 -4.83
N VAL A 178 4.54 10.78 -5.68
CA VAL A 178 5.74 10.09 -5.18
C VAL A 178 6.68 11.17 -4.66
N VAL A 179 6.70 11.34 -3.34
CA VAL A 179 7.41 12.44 -2.67
C VAL A 179 8.87 12.14 -2.41
N ASP A 180 9.20 10.88 -2.09
CA ASP A 180 10.59 10.45 -1.82
C ASP A 180 10.80 8.99 -2.22
N VAL A 181 12.06 8.65 -2.53
CA VAL A 181 12.51 7.27 -2.72
C VAL A 181 13.78 7.07 -1.90
N ILE A 182 13.73 6.18 -0.92
CA ILE A 182 14.88 5.80 -0.10
C ILE A 182 15.53 4.56 -0.73
N PRO A 183 16.76 4.67 -1.25
CA PRO A 183 17.46 3.54 -1.86
C PRO A 183 17.66 2.38 -0.87
N ALA A 184 17.75 1.14 -1.38
CA ALA A 184 17.87 -0.06 -0.55
C ALA A 184 19.07 -0.03 0.39
N ASP A 185 20.22 0.50 -0.05
CA ASP A 185 21.42 0.61 0.77
C ASP A 185 21.25 1.59 1.93
N GLU A 186 20.58 2.73 1.69
CA GLU A 186 20.22 3.66 2.76
C GLU A 186 19.25 3.02 3.75
N VAL A 187 18.19 2.36 3.25
CA VAL A 187 17.21 1.63 4.09
C VAL A 187 17.90 0.63 5.00
N LYS A 188 18.92 -0.09 4.48
CA LYS A 188 19.68 -1.07 5.26
C LYS A 188 20.56 -0.43 6.33
N ALA A 189 21.15 0.73 6.04
CA ALA A 189 22.04 1.45 6.96
C ALA A 189 21.29 2.17 8.09
N MET A 190 20.06 2.63 7.83
CA MET A 190 19.25 3.39 8.78
C MET A 190 18.61 2.49 9.85
N LYS A 191 18.38 3.04 11.04
CA LYS A 191 17.50 2.42 12.02
C LYS A 191 16.03 2.62 11.62
N LYS A 192 15.14 1.69 12.03
CA LYS A 192 13.71 1.77 11.70
C LYS A 192 13.04 3.09 12.13
N ASN A 193 13.50 3.71 13.20
CA ASN A 193 12.96 4.99 13.67
C ASN A 193 13.46 6.14 12.78
N GLU A 194 14.69 6.13 12.33
CA GLU A 194 15.24 7.11 11.38
C GLU A 194 14.48 7.06 10.04
N ILE A 195 14.17 5.86 9.56
CA ILE A 195 13.30 5.68 8.36
C ILE A 195 11.92 6.28 8.63
N SER A 196 11.33 5.98 9.78
CA SER A 196 10.02 6.52 10.19
C SER A 196 10.00 8.03 10.20
N ASP A 197 11.02 8.65 10.79
CA ASP A 197 11.14 10.10 10.92
C ASP A 197 11.30 10.76 9.53
N ARG A 198 12.13 10.17 8.65
CA ARG A 198 12.28 10.64 7.26
C ARG A 198 10.97 10.54 6.48
N VAL A 199 10.29 9.39 6.54
CA VAL A 199 9.00 9.19 5.86
C VAL A 199 7.98 10.20 6.36
N ARG A 200 7.92 10.42 7.69
CA ARG A 200 7.02 11.39 8.30
C ARG A 200 7.30 12.80 7.82
N LEU A 201 8.57 13.22 7.85
CA LEU A 201 9.00 14.56 7.45
C LEU A 201 8.59 14.91 6.02
N VAL A 202 8.65 13.95 5.09
CA VAL A 202 8.29 14.20 3.68
C VAL A 202 6.80 14.15 3.42
N LEU A 203 6.03 13.41 4.24
CA LEU A 203 4.56 13.37 4.14
C LEU A 203 3.88 14.55 4.84
N GLU A 204 4.56 15.26 5.74
CA GLU A 204 4.04 16.46 6.44
C GLU A 204 4.26 17.76 5.63
N LYS A 205 5.01 17.72 4.53
CA LYS A 205 5.25 18.84 3.60
C LYS A 205 4.12 19.01 2.61
#